data_87599f38538151c26a4b23fcb748531f
#
_entry.id   87599f38538151c26a4b23fcb748531f
#
_cell.length_a   1.000
_cell.length_b   1.000
_cell.length_c   1.000
_cell.angle_alpha   90.00
_cell.angle_beta   90.00
_cell.angle_gamma   90.00
#
_symmetry.space_group_name_H-M   'P 1'
#
loop_
_entity.id
_entity.type
_entity.pdbx_description
1 polymer ?
#
loop_
_entity_poly.entity_id
_entity_poly.type
_entity_poly.pdbx_seq_one_letter_code
_entity_poly.pdbx_strand_id
1 'polypeptide(L)'
;EKEEILNSIDKILEDQNKTIENVLNEILPEAFAVVKETARRFSENGSLEVMATDYDKDLSENKENIKIKGSKALWLNKWEAAGVSIEWNMIHYDVQLIGGVVLHQGKISEMATGEGKTLVATLPAYLNALPGRGVHIVTVNDYLAKRDAEWNAPIFEFHGLRVDCIDKHESNSRERINAYNADITYGTNNEFGFDYLRDNMVREKSELVQRKHNFAMVDEVDSVLIDEARTPL
;
A
#
# COMPACT_ATOMS: atom_id res chain seq x y z
N GLU A 1 23.00 32.80 -5.82
CA GLU A 1 22.24 32.84 -4.55
C GLU A 1 20.97 31.96 -4.61
N LYS A 2 20.00 32.21 -5.57
CA LYS A 2 18.80 31.35 -5.69
C LYS A 2 19.13 29.91 -6.07
N GLU A 3 20.05 29.72 -6.99
CA GLU A 3 20.53 28.40 -7.45
C GLU A 3 21.32 27.67 -6.36
N GLU A 4 22.11 28.38 -5.57
CA GLU A 4 22.82 27.83 -4.41
C GLU A 4 21.86 27.38 -3.30
N ILE A 5 20.79 28.14 -3.06
CA ILE A 5 19.74 27.76 -2.10
C ILE A 5 19.02 26.48 -2.59
N LEU A 6 18.64 26.41 -3.87
CA LEU A 6 18.00 25.22 -4.44
C LEU A 6 18.88 24.00 -4.33
N ASN A 7 20.15 24.10 -4.69
CA ASN A 7 21.14 23.02 -4.58
C ASN A 7 21.33 22.57 -3.11
N SER A 8 21.26 23.51 -2.16
CA SER A 8 21.34 23.17 -0.74
C SER A 8 20.10 22.41 -0.26
N ILE A 9 18.92 22.81 -0.72
CA ILE A 9 17.66 22.11 -0.42
C ILE A 9 17.68 20.69 -0.99
N ASP A 10 18.07 20.53 -2.25
CA ASP A 10 18.16 19.24 -2.91
C ASP A 10 19.12 18.28 -2.18
N LYS A 11 20.28 18.81 -1.73
CA LYS A 11 21.23 18.03 -0.93
C LYS A 11 20.66 17.58 0.40
N ILE A 12 19.96 18.48 1.11
CA ILE A 12 19.31 18.14 2.40
C ILE A 12 18.25 17.06 2.18
N LEU A 13 17.44 17.15 1.13
CA LEU A 13 16.41 16.16 0.79
C LEU A 13 17.04 14.80 0.44
N GLU A 14 18.15 14.81 -0.28
CA GLU A 14 18.90 13.59 -0.61
C GLU A 14 19.46 12.92 0.65
N ASP A 15 20.06 13.68 1.56
CA ASP A 15 20.60 13.17 2.82
C ASP A 15 19.48 12.60 3.73
N GLN A 16 18.32 13.26 3.77
CA GLN A 16 17.16 12.75 4.50
C GLN A 16 16.63 11.44 3.89
N ASN A 17 16.58 11.35 2.57
CA ASN A 17 16.14 10.13 1.88
C ASN A 17 17.10 8.97 2.16
N LYS A 18 18.41 9.20 2.09
CA LYS A 18 19.42 8.18 2.45
C LYS A 18 19.30 7.74 3.91
N THR A 19 19.02 8.66 4.81
CA THR A 19 18.83 8.34 6.23
C THR A 19 17.61 7.43 6.43
N ILE A 20 16.47 7.73 5.77
CA ILE A 20 15.27 6.91 5.83
C ILE A 20 15.53 5.52 5.24
N GLU A 21 16.16 5.44 4.08
CA GLU A 21 16.49 4.17 3.43
C GLU A 21 17.38 3.30 4.33
N ASN A 22 18.38 3.88 4.99
CA ASN A 22 19.21 3.15 5.93
C ASN A 22 18.41 2.60 7.11
N VAL A 23 17.52 3.41 7.69
CA VAL A 23 16.63 2.96 8.77
C VAL A 23 15.70 1.86 8.30
N LEU A 24 15.09 1.99 7.12
CA LEU A 24 14.23 0.94 6.55
C LEU A 24 14.99 -0.37 6.33
N ASN A 25 16.23 -0.32 5.84
CA ASN A 25 17.08 -1.50 5.70
C ASN A 25 17.42 -2.14 7.06
N GLU A 26 17.65 -1.32 8.09
CA GLU A 26 17.92 -1.81 9.45
C GLU A 26 16.72 -2.53 10.07
N ILE A 27 15.51 -1.95 9.95
CA ILE A 27 14.29 -2.52 10.54
C ILE A 27 13.61 -3.57 9.64
N LEU A 28 14.07 -3.79 8.40
CA LEU A 28 13.45 -4.69 7.44
C LEU A 28 13.16 -6.10 8.01
N PRO A 29 14.11 -6.78 8.67
CA PRO A 29 13.85 -8.13 9.21
C PRO A 29 12.71 -8.13 10.22
N GLU A 30 12.66 -7.12 11.06
CA GLU A 30 11.65 -6.96 12.11
C GLU A 30 10.28 -6.63 11.52
N ALA A 31 10.23 -5.71 10.58
CA ALA A 31 9.00 -5.34 9.88
C ALA A 31 8.40 -6.54 9.12
N PHE A 32 9.23 -7.32 8.42
CA PHE A 32 8.77 -8.52 7.72
C PHE A 32 8.31 -9.60 8.69
N ALA A 33 9.00 -9.77 9.82
CA ALA A 33 8.59 -10.70 10.87
C ALA A 33 7.23 -10.32 11.45
N VAL A 34 6.97 -9.03 11.68
CA VAL A 34 5.69 -8.52 12.17
C VAL A 34 4.56 -8.83 11.19
N VAL A 35 4.72 -8.55 9.89
CA VAL A 35 3.69 -8.85 8.88
C VAL A 35 3.45 -10.37 8.77
N LYS A 36 4.52 -11.17 8.72
CA LYS A 36 4.42 -12.63 8.66
C LYS A 36 3.71 -13.20 9.89
N GLU A 37 4.04 -12.71 11.09
CA GLU A 37 3.41 -13.14 12.34
C GLU A 37 1.94 -12.72 12.40
N THR A 38 1.59 -11.53 11.94
CA THR A 38 0.20 -11.08 11.84
C THR A 38 -0.60 -11.98 10.90
N ALA A 39 -0.07 -12.24 9.71
CA ALA A 39 -0.68 -13.16 8.74
C ALA A 39 -0.89 -14.56 9.35
N ARG A 40 0.10 -15.09 10.08
CA ARG A 40 0.00 -16.37 10.79
C ARG A 40 -1.10 -16.35 11.84
N ARG A 41 -1.14 -15.33 12.67
CA ARG A 41 -2.17 -15.21 13.73
C ARG A 41 -3.56 -15.12 13.16
N PHE A 42 -3.78 -14.36 12.09
CA PHE A 42 -5.06 -14.34 11.39
C PHE A 42 -5.41 -15.71 10.80
N SER A 43 -4.44 -16.42 10.22
CA SER A 43 -4.65 -17.74 9.63
C SER A 43 -4.99 -18.82 10.66
N GLU A 44 -4.33 -18.81 11.83
CA GLU A 44 -4.47 -19.85 12.85
C GLU A 44 -5.62 -19.59 13.84
N ASN A 45 -6.03 -18.33 14.00
CA ASN A 45 -7.06 -17.94 14.96
C ASN A 45 -8.22 -17.29 14.20
N GLY A 46 -9.43 -17.72 14.37
CA GLY A 46 -10.62 -17.12 13.73
C GLY A 46 -10.85 -15.64 14.07
N SER A 47 -10.18 -15.13 15.09
CA SER A 47 -10.18 -13.71 15.48
C SER A 47 -8.97 -13.36 16.36
N LEU A 48 -8.58 -12.08 16.32
CA LEU A 48 -7.53 -11.52 17.19
C LEU A 48 -8.17 -10.47 18.11
N GLU A 49 -7.90 -10.57 19.40
CA GLU A 49 -8.36 -9.59 20.39
C GLU A 49 -7.19 -8.70 20.81
N VAL A 50 -7.36 -7.39 20.67
CA VAL A 50 -6.37 -6.37 21.04
C VAL A 50 -7.01 -5.25 21.86
N MET A 51 -6.22 -4.40 22.49
CA MET A 51 -6.72 -3.17 23.10
C MET A 51 -7.21 -2.23 21.99
N ALA A 52 -8.45 -1.77 22.10
CA ALA A 52 -9.05 -0.89 21.09
C ALA A 52 -8.36 0.47 21.07
N THR A 53 -7.86 0.87 19.92
CA THR A 53 -7.42 2.23 19.61
C THR A 53 -8.60 3.06 19.10
N ASP A 54 -8.42 4.37 18.96
CA ASP A 54 -9.45 5.21 18.31
C ASP A 54 -9.57 4.85 16.83
N TYR A 55 -8.47 4.46 16.17
CA TYR A 55 -8.49 3.97 14.79
C TYR A 55 -9.32 2.69 14.62
N ASP A 56 -9.22 1.73 15.56
CA ASP A 56 -10.07 0.52 15.54
C ASP A 56 -11.56 0.87 15.66
N LYS A 57 -11.91 1.87 16.48
CA LYS A 57 -13.30 2.33 16.63
C LYS A 57 -13.81 2.95 15.33
N ASP A 58 -13.04 3.85 14.72
CA ASP A 58 -13.38 4.49 13.44
C ASP A 58 -13.57 3.44 12.32
N LEU A 59 -12.67 2.46 12.24
CA LEU A 59 -12.79 1.37 11.26
C LEU A 59 -14.03 0.50 11.51
N SER A 60 -14.38 0.23 12.78
CA SER A 60 -15.52 -0.62 13.14
C SER A 60 -16.87 -0.05 12.72
N GLU A 61 -16.97 1.26 12.45
CA GLU A 61 -18.18 1.89 11.93
C GLU A 61 -18.49 1.48 10.47
N ASN A 62 -17.46 1.11 9.70
CA ASN A 62 -17.58 0.83 8.27
C ASN A 62 -17.13 -0.59 7.87
N LYS A 63 -16.59 -1.37 8.82
CA LYS A 63 -16.03 -2.71 8.55
C LYS A 63 -16.61 -3.76 9.49
N GLU A 64 -17.28 -4.75 8.93
CA GLU A 64 -17.93 -5.83 9.69
C GLU A 64 -16.96 -6.79 10.37
N ASN A 65 -15.72 -6.87 9.89
CA ASN A 65 -14.67 -7.73 10.46
C ASN A 65 -14.03 -7.16 11.74
N ILE A 66 -14.40 -5.95 12.17
CA ILE A 66 -13.89 -5.33 13.39
C ILE A 66 -15.05 -5.07 14.34
N LYS A 67 -14.96 -5.57 15.57
CA LYS A 67 -16.00 -5.42 16.59
C LYS A 67 -15.44 -4.87 17.88
N ILE A 68 -15.99 -3.77 18.36
CA ILE A 68 -15.57 -3.17 19.64
C ILE A 68 -16.35 -3.81 20.77
N LYS A 69 -15.63 -4.28 21.81
CA LYS A 69 -16.17 -4.84 23.05
C LYS A 69 -15.53 -4.18 24.26
N GLY A 70 -16.15 -3.15 24.80
CA GLY A 70 -15.59 -2.36 25.90
C GLY A 70 -14.27 -1.69 25.49
N SER A 71 -13.17 -2.03 26.16
CA SER A 71 -11.83 -1.51 25.84
C SER A 71 -11.05 -2.35 24.81
N LYS A 72 -11.71 -3.34 24.21
CA LYS A 72 -11.06 -4.29 23.29
C LYS A 72 -11.66 -4.20 21.90
N ALA A 73 -10.81 -4.40 20.88
CA ALA A 73 -11.18 -4.62 19.50
C ALA A 73 -10.97 -6.09 19.16
N LEU A 74 -11.98 -6.69 18.54
CA LEU A 74 -11.95 -8.05 18.02
C LEU A 74 -11.87 -7.97 16.50
N TRP A 75 -10.77 -8.40 15.93
CA TRP A 75 -10.53 -8.48 14.50
C TRP A 75 -10.80 -9.90 14.01
N LEU A 76 -11.79 -10.06 13.13
CA LEU A 76 -12.13 -11.36 12.53
C LEU A 76 -11.19 -11.64 11.36
N ASN A 77 -10.89 -12.93 11.13
CA ASN A 77 -10.12 -13.37 9.97
C ASN A 77 -10.96 -13.52 8.69
N LYS A 78 -12.22 -13.09 8.73
CA LYS A 78 -13.17 -13.13 7.60
C LYS A 78 -13.64 -11.73 7.28
N TRP A 79 -13.59 -11.38 5.99
CA TRP A 79 -14.09 -10.11 5.48
C TRP A 79 -14.52 -10.22 4.02
N GLU A 80 -15.10 -9.17 3.49
CA GLU A 80 -15.47 -9.09 2.08
C GLU A 80 -14.35 -8.45 1.26
N ALA A 81 -14.03 -9.04 0.10
CA ALA A 81 -13.14 -8.47 -0.90
C ALA A 81 -13.73 -8.71 -2.30
N ALA A 82 -13.90 -7.65 -3.08
CA ALA A 82 -14.55 -7.65 -4.40
C ALA A 82 -15.92 -8.34 -4.41
N GLY A 83 -16.73 -8.12 -3.36
CA GLY A 83 -18.06 -8.71 -3.21
C GLY A 83 -18.08 -10.20 -2.83
N VAL A 84 -16.93 -10.77 -2.49
CA VAL A 84 -16.82 -12.17 -2.06
C VAL A 84 -16.31 -12.23 -0.62
N SER A 85 -16.98 -13.03 0.22
CA SER A 85 -16.49 -13.29 1.57
C SER A 85 -15.26 -14.17 1.51
N ILE A 86 -14.17 -13.70 2.08
CA ILE A 86 -12.92 -14.41 2.18
C ILE A 86 -12.58 -14.74 3.64
N GLU A 87 -11.81 -15.80 3.82
CA GLU A 87 -11.19 -16.16 5.08
C GLU A 87 -9.68 -16.12 4.89
N TRP A 88 -8.97 -15.34 5.73
CA TRP A 88 -7.52 -15.28 5.64
C TRP A 88 -6.88 -16.58 6.13
N ASN A 89 -6.18 -17.25 5.23
CA ASN A 89 -5.53 -18.54 5.48
C ASN A 89 -4.09 -18.57 4.94
N MET A 90 -3.50 -17.41 4.66
CA MET A 90 -2.18 -17.33 4.04
C MET A 90 -1.11 -16.97 5.07
N ILE A 91 0.05 -17.62 4.95
CA ILE A 91 1.26 -17.35 5.73
C ILE A 91 2.42 -17.27 4.74
N HIS A 92 3.28 -16.25 4.89
CA HIS A 92 4.43 -16.07 4.01
C HIS A 92 5.43 -17.22 4.12
N TYR A 93 5.80 -17.78 2.99
CA TYR A 93 6.92 -18.72 2.89
C TYR A 93 8.25 -17.97 2.90
N ASP A 94 9.34 -18.64 3.28
CA ASP A 94 10.66 -18.00 3.36
C ASP A 94 11.14 -17.46 2.00
N VAL A 95 10.85 -18.15 0.90
CA VAL A 95 11.14 -17.69 -0.45
C VAL A 95 10.42 -16.38 -0.80
N GLN A 96 9.23 -16.17 -0.26
CA GLN A 96 8.46 -14.95 -0.46
C GLN A 96 9.07 -13.75 0.29
N LEU A 97 9.75 -13.98 1.41
CA LEU A 97 10.52 -12.94 2.11
C LEU A 97 11.66 -12.43 1.22
N ILE A 98 12.33 -13.33 0.48
CA ILE A 98 13.38 -12.94 -0.48
C ILE A 98 12.79 -12.05 -1.57
N GLY A 99 11.63 -12.41 -2.14
CA GLY A 99 10.92 -11.58 -3.11
C GLY A 99 10.59 -10.19 -2.58
N GLY A 100 10.13 -10.11 -1.33
CA GLY A 100 9.86 -8.83 -0.64
C GLY A 100 11.11 -7.96 -0.49
N VAL A 101 12.26 -8.54 -0.14
CA VAL A 101 13.55 -7.82 -0.06
C VAL A 101 13.95 -7.28 -1.43
N VAL A 102 13.84 -8.08 -2.48
CA VAL A 102 14.18 -7.69 -3.86
C VAL A 102 13.33 -6.49 -4.30
N LEU A 103 12.03 -6.52 -4.04
CA LEU A 103 11.11 -5.42 -4.35
C LEU A 103 11.43 -4.16 -3.54
N HIS A 104 11.73 -4.29 -2.23
CA HIS A 104 12.14 -3.15 -1.42
C HIS A 104 13.41 -2.46 -1.96
N GLN A 105 14.34 -3.24 -2.52
CA GLN A 105 15.56 -2.73 -3.14
C GLN A 105 15.33 -2.07 -4.52
N GLY A 106 14.10 -1.90 -4.97
CA GLY A 106 13.78 -1.31 -6.26
C GLY A 106 14.15 -2.19 -7.45
N LYS A 107 14.13 -3.51 -7.27
CA LYS A 107 14.48 -4.49 -8.29
C LYS A 107 13.25 -5.24 -8.78
N ILE A 108 13.40 -5.96 -9.90
CA ILE A 108 12.37 -6.85 -10.45
C ILE A 108 12.46 -8.20 -9.73
N SER A 109 11.32 -8.67 -9.20
CA SER A 109 11.17 -10.01 -8.64
C SER A 109 10.31 -10.83 -9.60
N GLU A 110 10.91 -11.77 -10.31
CA GLU A 110 10.17 -12.70 -11.16
C GLU A 110 9.61 -13.84 -10.30
N MET A 111 8.30 -14.03 -10.41
CA MET A 111 7.58 -15.08 -9.70
C MET A 111 6.56 -15.73 -10.64
N ALA A 112 6.50 -17.06 -10.64
CA ALA A 112 5.55 -17.81 -11.44
C ALA A 112 4.10 -17.59 -10.97
N THR A 113 3.15 -17.87 -11.86
CA THR A 113 1.73 -17.82 -11.50
C THR A 113 1.44 -18.82 -10.36
N GLY A 114 0.71 -18.36 -9.34
CA GLY A 114 0.37 -19.19 -8.17
C GLY A 114 1.39 -19.14 -7.02
N GLU A 115 2.54 -18.49 -7.16
CA GLU A 115 3.55 -18.36 -6.09
C GLU A 115 3.21 -17.30 -5.04
N GLY A 116 2.06 -16.63 -5.16
CA GLY A 116 1.55 -15.69 -4.17
C GLY A 116 2.17 -14.29 -4.26
N LYS A 117 2.33 -13.74 -5.48
CA LYS A 117 2.81 -12.37 -5.72
C LYS A 117 2.09 -11.33 -4.85
N THR A 118 0.76 -11.41 -4.79
CA THR A 118 -0.07 -10.51 -3.98
C THR A 118 0.30 -10.53 -2.49
N LEU A 119 0.62 -11.71 -1.97
CA LEU A 119 1.06 -11.85 -0.57
C LEU A 119 2.48 -11.30 -0.36
N VAL A 120 3.39 -11.53 -1.31
CA VAL A 120 4.76 -10.97 -1.27
C VAL A 120 4.73 -9.44 -1.24
N ALA A 121 3.85 -8.83 -2.01
CA ALA A 121 3.70 -7.38 -2.09
C ALA A 121 3.38 -6.73 -0.72
N THR A 122 2.76 -7.47 0.20
CA THR A 122 2.43 -6.94 1.54
C THR A 122 3.68 -6.57 2.36
N LEU A 123 4.78 -7.28 2.17
CA LEU A 123 6.02 -7.09 2.93
C LEU A 123 6.69 -5.73 2.64
N PRO A 124 7.09 -5.43 1.38
CA PRO A 124 7.68 -4.14 1.06
C PRO A 124 6.66 -2.99 1.15
N ALA A 125 5.36 -3.25 0.92
CA ALA A 125 4.33 -2.24 1.11
C ALA A 125 4.26 -1.78 2.56
N TYR A 126 4.19 -2.70 3.52
CA TYR A 126 4.21 -2.38 4.94
C TYR A 126 5.46 -1.58 5.33
N LEU A 127 6.66 -2.10 4.99
CA LEU A 127 7.93 -1.47 5.35
C LEU A 127 8.02 -0.03 4.82
N ASN A 128 7.71 0.18 3.53
CA ASN A 128 7.83 1.48 2.90
C ASN A 128 6.68 2.45 3.24
N ALA A 129 5.59 1.95 3.85
CA ALA A 129 4.51 2.78 4.39
C ALA A 129 4.86 3.42 5.74
N LEU A 130 5.74 2.79 6.56
CA LEU A 130 6.08 3.25 7.90
C LEU A 130 6.56 4.72 7.99
N PRO A 131 7.30 5.28 7.01
CA PRO A 131 7.66 6.69 7.03
C PRO A 131 6.50 7.66 6.79
N GLY A 132 5.27 7.18 6.49
CA GLY A 132 4.10 8.02 6.20
C GLY A 132 4.17 8.81 4.88
N ARG A 133 5.08 8.43 3.97
CA ARG A 133 5.29 9.13 2.69
C ARG A 133 4.44 8.60 1.54
N GLY A 134 3.74 7.47 1.74
CA GLY A 134 2.86 6.80 0.78
C GLY A 134 3.56 5.78 -0.08
N VAL A 135 2.82 4.69 -0.28
CA VAL A 135 3.16 3.58 -1.16
C VAL A 135 2.08 3.44 -2.21
N HIS A 136 2.46 3.39 -3.48
CA HIS A 136 1.54 3.11 -4.57
C HIS A 136 1.71 1.67 -5.04
N ILE A 137 0.60 0.93 -5.15
CA ILE A 137 0.57 -0.41 -5.73
C ILE A 137 -0.23 -0.34 -7.03
N VAL A 138 0.49 -0.51 -8.13
CA VAL A 138 -0.03 -0.36 -9.48
C VAL A 138 -0.38 -1.72 -10.05
N THR A 139 -1.60 -1.88 -10.55
CA THR A 139 -2.10 -3.10 -11.17
C THR A 139 -2.59 -2.85 -12.61
N VAL A 140 -2.88 -3.93 -13.34
CA VAL A 140 -3.28 -3.84 -14.75
C VAL A 140 -4.73 -3.43 -14.97
N ASN A 141 -5.63 -3.67 -14.01
CA ASN A 141 -7.05 -3.33 -14.13
C ASN A 141 -7.69 -2.99 -12.80
N ASP A 142 -8.84 -2.31 -12.88
CA ASP A 142 -9.60 -1.80 -11.74
C ASP A 142 -10.15 -2.90 -10.83
N TYR A 143 -10.50 -4.07 -11.39
CA TYR A 143 -10.95 -5.21 -10.60
C TYR A 143 -9.85 -5.71 -9.67
N LEU A 144 -8.62 -5.88 -10.18
CA LEU A 144 -7.47 -6.31 -9.37
C LEU A 144 -7.09 -5.24 -8.34
N ALA A 145 -7.10 -3.96 -8.73
CA ALA A 145 -6.80 -2.87 -7.81
C ALA A 145 -7.76 -2.87 -6.60
N LYS A 146 -9.07 -2.98 -6.85
CA LYS A 146 -10.10 -3.02 -5.81
C LYS A 146 -10.01 -4.30 -4.97
N ARG A 147 -9.88 -5.47 -5.64
CA ARG A 147 -9.79 -6.76 -4.97
C ARG A 147 -8.58 -6.83 -4.04
N ASP A 148 -7.40 -6.48 -4.52
CA ASP A 148 -6.17 -6.64 -3.76
C ASP A 148 -6.06 -5.60 -2.63
N ALA A 149 -6.60 -4.39 -2.85
CA ALA A 149 -6.77 -3.42 -1.78
C ALA A 149 -7.64 -3.98 -0.65
N GLU A 150 -8.83 -4.49 -0.97
CA GLU A 150 -9.75 -5.03 0.03
C GLU A 150 -9.25 -6.31 0.68
N TRP A 151 -8.56 -7.15 -0.09
CA TRP A 151 -8.00 -8.41 0.41
C TRP A 151 -6.91 -8.18 1.45
N ASN A 152 -5.98 -7.26 1.17
CA ASN A 152 -4.80 -7.03 2.02
C ASN A 152 -5.01 -5.95 3.09
N ALA A 153 -6.02 -5.06 2.91
CA ALA A 153 -6.24 -3.95 3.84
C ALA A 153 -6.25 -4.35 5.31
N PRO A 154 -6.96 -5.42 5.75
CA PRO A 154 -7.02 -5.76 7.17
C PRO A 154 -5.66 -6.09 7.79
N ILE A 155 -4.70 -6.61 7.00
CA ILE A 155 -3.34 -6.89 7.49
C ILE A 155 -2.61 -5.57 7.79
N PHE A 156 -2.75 -4.57 6.95
CA PHE A 156 -2.12 -3.25 7.14
C PHE A 156 -2.83 -2.43 8.21
N GLU A 157 -4.15 -2.42 8.18
CA GLU A 157 -5.00 -1.67 9.09
C GLU A 157 -4.88 -2.17 10.53
N PHE A 158 -4.64 -3.45 10.74
CA PHE A 158 -4.32 -4.01 12.05
C PHE A 158 -3.10 -3.35 12.70
N HIS A 159 -2.20 -2.79 11.88
CA HIS A 159 -1.02 -2.04 12.31
C HIS A 159 -1.21 -0.51 12.25
N GLY A 160 -2.45 -0.05 12.08
CA GLY A 160 -2.76 1.37 12.07
C GLY A 160 -2.47 2.09 10.75
N LEU A 161 -2.16 1.35 9.65
CA LEU A 161 -1.93 1.92 8.33
C LEU A 161 -3.26 2.03 7.57
N ARG A 162 -3.46 3.14 6.88
CA ARG A 162 -4.64 3.37 6.02
C ARG A 162 -4.39 2.83 4.62
N VAL A 163 -5.39 2.13 4.08
CA VAL A 163 -5.38 1.58 2.73
C VAL A 163 -6.58 2.10 1.95
N ASP A 164 -6.37 2.54 0.72
CA ASP A 164 -7.46 2.90 -0.18
C ASP A 164 -7.12 2.55 -1.63
N CYS A 165 -8.12 2.65 -2.51
CA CYS A 165 -8.00 2.38 -3.95
C CYS A 165 -8.58 3.53 -4.74
N ILE A 166 -7.77 4.19 -5.56
CA ILE A 166 -8.20 5.35 -6.36
C ILE A 166 -9.27 5.00 -7.39
N ASP A 167 -9.30 3.76 -7.90
CA ASP A 167 -10.31 3.28 -8.85
C ASP A 167 -11.73 3.15 -8.25
N LYS A 168 -11.89 3.40 -6.95
CA LYS A 168 -13.19 3.49 -6.27
C LYS A 168 -13.79 4.89 -6.28
N HIS A 169 -12.99 5.90 -6.60
CA HIS A 169 -13.33 7.30 -6.42
C HIS A 169 -13.33 8.05 -7.74
N GLU A 170 -14.25 9.00 -7.88
CA GLU A 170 -14.31 9.86 -9.05
C GLU A 170 -13.06 10.74 -9.18
N SER A 171 -12.67 11.03 -10.41
CA SER A 171 -11.52 11.92 -10.70
C SER A 171 -11.73 13.29 -10.07
N ASN A 172 -10.68 13.87 -9.51
CA ASN A 172 -10.68 15.18 -8.84
C ASN A 172 -11.63 15.28 -7.63
N SER A 173 -12.17 14.17 -7.13
CA SER A 173 -12.98 14.17 -5.91
C SER A 173 -12.12 14.31 -4.65
N ARG A 174 -12.74 14.72 -3.55
CA ARG A 174 -12.09 14.78 -2.25
C ARG A 174 -11.72 13.39 -1.73
N GLU A 175 -12.56 12.41 -2.02
CA GLU A 175 -12.33 11.00 -1.70
C GLU A 175 -11.08 10.48 -2.40
N ARG A 176 -10.86 10.87 -3.67
CA ARG A 176 -9.66 10.51 -4.42
C ARG A 176 -8.39 11.16 -3.84
N ILE A 177 -8.47 12.42 -3.41
CA ILE A 177 -7.38 13.08 -2.67
C ILE A 177 -7.09 12.33 -1.36
N ASN A 178 -8.13 11.91 -0.63
CA ASN A 178 -7.98 11.14 0.59
C ASN A 178 -7.32 9.77 0.33
N ALA A 179 -7.67 9.12 -0.79
CA ALA A 179 -7.06 7.85 -1.19
C ALA A 179 -5.55 8.01 -1.48
N TYR A 180 -5.14 9.11 -2.13
CA TYR A 180 -3.71 9.41 -2.30
C TYR A 180 -2.99 9.76 -0.99
N ASN A 181 -3.72 10.23 0.02
CA ASN A 181 -3.19 10.50 1.34
C ASN A 181 -3.22 9.28 2.28
N ALA A 182 -3.72 8.13 1.85
CA ALA A 182 -3.58 6.87 2.56
C ALA A 182 -2.10 6.43 2.61
N ASP A 183 -1.75 5.57 3.56
CA ASP A 183 -0.39 5.07 3.69
C ASP A 183 -0.04 4.13 2.53
N ILE A 184 -1.04 3.37 2.06
CA ILE A 184 -0.95 2.48 0.91
C ILE A 184 -2.12 2.76 -0.03
N THR A 185 -1.81 3.11 -1.27
CA THR A 185 -2.79 3.45 -2.32
C THR A 185 -2.68 2.46 -3.47
N TYR A 186 -3.77 1.73 -3.72
CA TYR A 186 -3.91 0.86 -4.90
C TYR A 186 -4.52 1.63 -6.06
N GLY A 187 -4.18 1.22 -7.28
CA GLY A 187 -4.81 1.76 -8.48
C GLY A 187 -4.25 1.17 -9.76
N THR A 188 -4.93 1.46 -10.87
CA THR A 188 -4.44 1.09 -12.20
C THR A 188 -3.39 2.06 -12.70
N ASN A 189 -2.49 1.59 -13.57
CA ASN A 189 -1.49 2.42 -14.21
C ASN A 189 -2.11 3.63 -14.93
N ASN A 190 -3.23 3.42 -15.62
CA ASN A 190 -3.93 4.47 -16.36
C ASN A 190 -4.45 5.57 -15.41
N GLU A 191 -5.08 5.20 -14.31
CA GLU A 191 -5.63 6.17 -13.36
C GLU A 191 -4.52 6.99 -12.67
N PHE A 192 -3.41 6.35 -12.25
CA PHE A 192 -2.24 7.07 -11.75
C PHE A 192 -1.68 8.05 -12.78
N GLY A 193 -1.55 7.60 -14.03
CA GLY A 193 -1.04 8.42 -15.11
C GLY A 193 -1.96 9.58 -15.48
N PHE A 194 -3.27 9.34 -15.58
CA PHE A 194 -4.24 10.41 -15.87
C PHE A 194 -4.32 11.44 -14.73
N ASP A 195 -4.24 11.01 -13.47
CA ASP A 195 -4.18 11.96 -12.35
C ASP A 195 -2.90 12.79 -12.40
N TYR A 196 -1.75 12.19 -12.72
CA TYR A 196 -0.52 12.92 -12.92
C TYR A 196 -0.63 13.97 -14.04
N LEU A 197 -1.24 13.62 -15.16
CA LEU A 197 -1.46 14.56 -16.26
C LEU A 197 -2.43 15.68 -15.86
N ARG A 198 -3.51 15.36 -15.16
CA ARG A 198 -4.46 16.37 -14.64
C ARG A 198 -3.78 17.33 -13.67
N ASP A 199 -2.98 16.82 -12.75
CA ASP A 199 -2.22 17.60 -11.78
C ASP A 199 -1.22 18.55 -12.44
N ASN A 200 -0.65 18.19 -13.60
CA ASN A 200 0.22 19.09 -14.37
C ASN A 200 -0.55 20.21 -15.11
N MET A 201 -1.87 20.14 -15.16
CA MET A 201 -2.71 21.18 -15.81
C MET A 201 -3.38 22.13 -14.83
N VAL A 202 -3.32 21.85 -13.52
CA VAL A 202 -3.92 22.69 -12.49
C VAL A 202 -3.19 24.03 -12.36
N ARG A 203 -3.90 25.05 -11.90
CA ARG A 203 -3.35 26.41 -11.71
C ARG A 203 -2.89 26.66 -10.28
N GLU A 204 -3.54 25.98 -9.33
CA GLU A 204 -3.27 26.14 -7.90
C GLU A 204 -2.88 24.81 -7.26
N LYS A 205 -1.98 24.86 -6.29
CA LYS A 205 -1.56 23.64 -5.54
C LYS A 205 -2.70 22.97 -4.78
N SER A 206 -3.73 23.70 -4.42
CA SER A 206 -4.93 23.17 -3.75
C SER A 206 -5.78 22.25 -4.62
N GLU A 207 -5.59 22.32 -5.95
CA GLU A 207 -6.28 21.48 -6.93
C GLU A 207 -5.55 20.17 -7.20
N LEU A 208 -4.33 20.01 -6.68
CA LEU A 208 -3.56 18.75 -6.85
C LEU A 208 -4.23 17.59 -6.12
N VAL A 209 -4.35 16.49 -6.81
CA VAL A 209 -4.92 15.25 -6.28
C VAL A 209 -3.83 14.37 -5.67
N GLN A 210 -2.68 14.27 -6.36
CA GLN A 210 -1.56 13.48 -5.92
C GLN A 210 -0.65 14.25 -4.96
N ARG A 211 -0.10 13.54 -3.98
CA ARG A 211 1.03 14.03 -3.18
C ARG A 211 2.36 13.64 -3.84
N LYS A 212 3.48 14.09 -3.27
CA LYS A 212 4.81 13.71 -3.72
C LYS A 212 4.95 12.18 -3.71
N HIS A 213 5.41 11.62 -4.82
CA HIS A 213 5.67 10.19 -4.96
C HIS A 213 6.87 9.78 -4.09
N ASN A 214 6.79 8.59 -3.48
CA ASN A 214 7.85 8.07 -2.63
C ASN A 214 8.25 6.64 -3.05
N PHE A 215 7.33 5.68 -2.98
CA PHE A 215 7.58 4.29 -3.32
C PHE A 215 6.43 3.75 -4.16
N ALA A 216 6.75 3.00 -5.21
CA ALA A 216 5.75 2.33 -6.03
C ALA A 216 6.18 0.90 -6.35
N MET A 217 5.21 -0.01 -6.34
CA MET A 217 5.33 -1.36 -6.88
C MET A 217 4.39 -1.51 -8.07
N VAL A 218 4.88 -2.10 -9.13
CA VAL A 218 4.09 -2.40 -10.33
C VAL A 218 3.93 -3.93 -10.42
N ASP A 219 2.70 -4.40 -10.29
CA ASP A 219 2.36 -5.81 -10.51
C ASP A 219 2.16 -6.06 -12.01
N GLU A 220 2.55 -7.24 -12.48
CA GLU A 220 2.50 -7.61 -13.90
C GLU A 220 3.18 -6.56 -14.81
N VAL A 221 4.40 -6.18 -14.44
CA VAL A 221 5.18 -5.11 -15.08
C VAL A 221 5.41 -5.31 -16.58
N ASP A 222 5.48 -6.54 -17.03
CA ASP A 222 5.55 -6.94 -18.45
C ASP A 222 4.28 -6.53 -19.20
N SER A 223 3.10 -6.80 -18.65
CA SER A 223 1.84 -6.33 -19.23
C SER A 223 1.74 -4.81 -19.21
N VAL A 224 2.02 -4.18 -18.08
CA VAL A 224 1.87 -2.72 -17.89
C VAL A 224 2.85 -1.91 -18.74
N LEU A 225 4.12 -2.31 -18.83
CA LEU A 225 5.18 -1.50 -19.44
C LEU A 225 5.63 -1.98 -20.81
N ILE A 226 5.23 -3.19 -21.25
CA ILE A 226 5.65 -3.76 -22.53
C ILE A 226 4.45 -4.07 -23.41
N ASP A 227 3.54 -4.97 -22.99
CA ASP A 227 2.46 -5.45 -23.87
C ASP A 227 1.39 -4.39 -24.13
N GLU A 228 0.99 -3.65 -23.09
CA GLU A 228 -0.02 -2.58 -23.16
C GLU A 228 0.58 -1.17 -23.32
N ALA A 229 1.89 -1.05 -23.32
CA ALA A 229 2.61 0.22 -23.51
C ALA A 229 2.36 0.91 -24.87
N ARG A 230 1.50 0.35 -25.72
CA ARG A 230 1.11 0.93 -27.02
C ARG A 230 0.15 2.11 -26.89
N THR A 231 -0.51 2.24 -25.78
CA THR A 231 -1.43 3.36 -25.53
C THR A 231 -0.71 4.33 -24.61
N PRO A 232 -0.01 5.34 -25.19
CA PRO A 232 0.45 6.44 -24.35
C PRO A 232 -0.77 7.10 -23.73
N LEU A 233 -0.65 7.49 -22.50
CA LEU A 233 -1.67 8.27 -21.80
C LEU A 233 -2.00 9.55 -22.56
#